data_79b12f48810fdf891dd400a189769dd9
#
_entry.id   79b12f48810fdf891dd400a189769dd9
#
_cell.length_a   1.000
_cell.length_b   1.000
_cell.length_c   1.000
_cell.angle_alpha   90.00
_cell.angle_beta   90.00
_cell.angle_gamma   90.00
#
_symmetry.space_group_name_H-M   'P 1'
#
loop_
_entity.id
_entity.type
_entity.pdbx_description
1 polymer ?
#
loop_
_entity_poly.entity_id
_entity_poly.type
_entity_poly.pdbx_seq_one_letter_code
_entity_poly.pdbx_strand_id
1 'polypeptide(L)'
;NYIIQEEPRGLAEAFILGEDHIGKENVTLILGDNIFYGKISQDNDFLPSIYCFQVNEPERYGVIEMKNEEPYKIIEKPTNYVSDWAVTGLYSYGPEVVEIAKSLSPSKRGELEITDINNIYLKNKNLKVNFLPKRNVWLDTGTFESLLDANNFVASIQRRLNTLIGSPEMIALEKGWINF
;
A
#
# COMPACT_ATOMS: atom_id res chain seq x y z
N ASN A 1 -2.56 -9.70 -17.59
CA ASN A 1 -3.62 -10.60 -17.12
C ASN A 1 -4.63 -9.80 -16.32
N TYR A 2 -5.90 -10.19 -16.39
CA TYR A 2 -6.98 -9.64 -15.59
C TYR A 2 -7.57 -10.75 -14.74
N ILE A 3 -7.76 -10.48 -13.45
CA ILE A 3 -8.39 -11.41 -12.50
C ILE A 3 -9.57 -10.68 -11.90
N ILE A 4 -10.74 -11.34 -11.89
CA ILE A 4 -11.97 -10.76 -11.36
C ILE A 4 -12.17 -11.26 -9.94
N GLN A 5 -12.38 -10.32 -9.01
CA GLN A 5 -12.88 -10.60 -7.68
C GLN A 5 -14.41 -10.44 -7.72
N GLU A 6 -15.13 -11.55 -7.66
CA GLU A 6 -16.61 -11.58 -7.85
C GLU A 6 -17.35 -10.86 -6.71
N GLU A 7 -16.81 -10.92 -5.50
CA GLU A 7 -17.36 -10.27 -4.31
C GLU A 7 -16.26 -9.52 -3.55
N PRO A 8 -16.55 -8.37 -2.94
CA PRO A 8 -15.55 -7.57 -2.21
C PRO A 8 -15.21 -8.21 -0.84
N ARG A 9 -14.46 -9.30 -0.85
CA ARG A 9 -14.09 -10.06 0.35
C ARG A 9 -12.82 -9.57 1.04
N GLY A 10 -12.33 -8.42 0.68
CA GLY A 10 -11.16 -7.78 1.27
C GLY A 10 -9.90 -7.90 0.42
N LEU A 11 -8.90 -7.06 0.76
CA LEU A 11 -7.67 -6.93 -0.05
C LEU A 11 -6.80 -8.20 -0.03
N ALA A 12 -6.80 -8.95 1.07
CA ALA A 12 -5.99 -10.16 1.17
C ALA A 12 -6.43 -11.25 0.18
N GLU A 13 -7.69 -11.25 -0.27
CA GLU A 13 -8.17 -12.20 -1.28
C GLU A 13 -7.43 -12.05 -2.63
N ALA A 14 -6.90 -10.86 -2.92
CA ALA A 14 -6.14 -10.64 -4.16
C ALA A 14 -4.93 -11.59 -4.29
N PHE A 15 -4.30 -11.97 -3.18
CA PHE A 15 -3.19 -12.93 -3.20
C PHE A 15 -3.66 -14.36 -3.46
N ILE A 16 -4.85 -14.73 -2.98
CA ILE A 16 -5.46 -16.05 -3.23
C ILE A 16 -5.84 -16.17 -4.72
N LEU A 17 -6.51 -15.15 -5.24
CA LEU A 17 -6.92 -15.09 -6.64
C LEU A 17 -5.72 -15.00 -7.60
N GLY A 18 -4.64 -14.34 -7.15
CA GLY A 18 -3.42 -14.16 -7.92
C GLY A 18 -2.41 -15.29 -7.78
N GLU A 19 -2.70 -16.38 -7.07
CA GLU A 19 -1.76 -17.46 -6.74
C GLU A 19 -0.98 -17.99 -7.94
N ASP A 20 -1.66 -18.34 -9.01
CA ASP A 20 -1.04 -18.88 -10.24
C ASP A 20 -0.11 -17.85 -10.90
N HIS A 21 -0.41 -16.55 -10.74
CA HIS A 21 0.40 -15.48 -11.29
C HIS A 21 1.62 -15.16 -10.43
N ILE A 22 1.45 -15.23 -9.11
CA ILE A 22 2.53 -15.00 -8.14
C ILE A 22 3.54 -16.16 -8.20
N GLY A 23 3.06 -17.40 -8.23
CA GLY A 23 3.90 -18.58 -8.27
C GLY A 23 4.88 -18.61 -7.09
N LYS A 24 6.19 -18.52 -7.40
CA LYS A 24 7.28 -18.54 -6.41
C LYS A 24 8.00 -17.19 -6.31
N GLU A 25 7.48 -16.17 -6.96
CA GLU A 25 8.11 -14.87 -7.04
C GLU A 25 7.62 -13.93 -5.93
N ASN A 26 8.41 -12.90 -5.63
CA ASN A 26 7.98 -11.81 -4.78
C ASN A 26 6.88 -11.02 -5.48
N VAL A 27 5.92 -10.52 -4.71
CA VAL A 27 4.77 -9.77 -5.21
C VAL A 27 4.70 -8.39 -4.59
N THR A 28 4.38 -7.40 -5.40
CA THR A 28 4.02 -6.06 -4.94
C THR A 28 2.57 -5.78 -5.28
N LEU A 29 1.78 -5.47 -4.26
CA LEU A 29 0.42 -5.00 -4.40
C LEU A 29 0.40 -3.48 -4.26
N ILE A 30 -0.17 -2.82 -5.25
CA ILE A 30 -0.48 -1.38 -5.20
C ILE A 30 -1.97 -1.18 -5.41
N LEU A 31 -2.60 -0.38 -4.55
CA LEU A 31 -4.02 -0.06 -4.69
C LEU A 31 -4.22 0.97 -5.78
N GLY A 32 -5.19 0.75 -6.66
CA GLY A 32 -5.43 1.56 -7.85
C GLY A 32 -5.97 2.98 -7.58
N ASP A 33 -6.43 3.23 -6.36
CA ASP A 33 -6.89 4.53 -5.87
C ASP A 33 -5.81 5.30 -5.09
N ASN A 34 -4.57 4.79 -5.05
CA ASN A 34 -3.47 5.43 -4.35
C ASN A 34 -2.49 6.13 -5.31
N ILE A 35 -2.18 7.38 -5.03
CA ILE A 35 -1.21 8.17 -5.78
C ILE A 35 -0.01 8.46 -4.87
N PHE A 36 1.17 8.11 -5.34
CA PHE A 36 2.44 8.41 -4.68
C PHE A 36 3.23 9.42 -5.51
N TYR A 37 3.68 10.48 -4.87
CA TYR A 37 4.57 11.46 -5.48
C TYR A 37 5.81 11.66 -4.61
N GLY A 38 6.98 11.56 -5.23
CA GLY A 38 8.29 11.58 -4.57
C GLY A 38 9.02 10.25 -4.70
N LYS A 39 10.23 10.20 -4.16
CA LYS A 39 11.08 9.00 -4.27
C LYS A 39 10.73 8.00 -3.18
N ILE A 40 10.30 6.82 -3.56
CA ILE A 40 10.18 5.65 -2.69
C ILE A 40 11.44 4.82 -2.90
N SER A 41 12.25 4.67 -1.85
CA SER A 41 13.44 3.83 -1.90
C SER A 41 13.03 2.37 -1.73
N GLN A 42 13.46 1.52 -2.65
CA GLN A 42 13.41 0.07 -2.48
C GLN A 42 14.82 -0.38 -2.12
N ASP A 43 14.96 -1.19 -1.08
CA ASP A 43 16.23 -1.78 -0.71
C ASP A 43 16.53 -2.99 -1.61
N ASN A 44 17.82 -3.29 -1.77
CA ASN A 44 18.26 -4.43 -2.57
C ASN A 44 17.96 -5.78 -1.88
N ASP A 45 17.82 -5.78 -0.54
CA ASP A 45 17.47 -6.98 0.22
C ASP A 45 15.95 -7.05 0.35
N PHE A 46 15.36 -8.04 -0.29
CA PHE A 46 13.92 -8.24 -0.23
C PHE A 46 13.51 -8.70 1.17
N LEU A 47 12.66 -7.90 1.80
CA LEU A 47 11.90 -8.27 2.99
C LEU A 47 10.43 -7.88 2.78
N PRO A 48 9.48 -8.67 3.31
CA PRO A 48 8.10 -8.23 3.40
C PRO A 48 8.03 -6.80 3.95
N SER A 49 7.40 -5.90 3.22
CA SER A 49 7.46 -4.49 3.56
C SER A 49 6.16 -3.74 3.30
N ILE A 50 5.90 -2.77 4.15
CA ILE A 50 4.80 -1.80 4.02
C ILE A 50 5.35 -0.39 4.11
N TYR A 51 4.55 0.55 3.61
CA TYR A 51 4.88 1.97 3.63
C TYR A 51 3.83 2.72 4.42
N CYS A 52 4.28 3.60 5.31
CA CYS A 52 3.43 4.40 6.18
C CYS A 52 3.63 5.88 5.93
N PHE A 53 2.56 6.63 6.03
CA PHE A 53 2.55 8.08 5.86
C PHE A 53 1.81 8.75 7.02
N GLN A 54 2.26 9.95 7.44
CA GLN A 54 1.55 10.72 8.45
C GLN A 54 0.33 11.40 7.87
N VAL A 55 -0.82 11.19 8.50
CA VAL A 55 -2.12 11.72 8.09
C VAL A 55 -2.83 12.45 9.22
N ASN A 56 -3.78 13.32 8.88
CA ASN A 56 -4.60 14.03 9.87
C ASN A 56 -5.81 13.21 10.34
N GLU A 57 -6.28 12.24 9.54
CA GLU A 57 -7.44 11.40 9.81
C GLU A 57 -7.06 9.91 9.79
N PRO A 58 -6.25 9.46 10.77
CA PRO A 58 -5.71 8.10 10.77
C PRO A 58 -6.79 7.01 10.90
N GLU A 59 -7.93 7.33 11.50
CA GLU A 59 -9.06 6.39 11.70
C GLU A 59 -9.66 5.84 10.41
N ARG A 60 -9.32 6.42 9.27
CA ARG A 60 -9.75 5.93 7.96
C ARG A 60 -8.96 4.71 7.47
N TYR A 61 -7.81 4.43 8.06
CA TYR A 61 -6.79 3.51 7.56
C TYR A 61 -6.40 2.44 8.57
N GLY A 62 -5.57 1.50 8.15
CA GLY A 62 -4.78 0.70 9.08
C GLY A 62 -3.70 1.59 9.71
N VAL A 63 -3.63 1.62 11.04
CA VAL A 63 -2.75 2.53 11.79
C VAL A 63 -1.72 1.76 12.58
N ILE A 64 -0.47 2.22 12.50
CA ILE A 64 0.63 1.62 13.25
C ILE A 64 0.55 2.04 14.73
N GLU A 65 0.44 1.06 15.62
CA GLU A 65 0.70 1.23 17.04
C GLU A 65 2.19 1.05 17.31
N MET A 66 2.79 2.03 17.99
CA MET A 66 4.21 2.01 18.36
C MET A 66 4.36 1.59 19.82
N LYS A 67 5.37 0.75 20.13
CA LYS A 67 5.76 0.42 21.49
C LYS A 67 7.29 0.50 21.60
N ASN A 68 7.78 1.29 22.54
CA ASN A 68 9.21 1.56 22.69
C ASN A 68 9.88 2.02 21.38
N GLU A 69 9.20 2.90 20.64
CA GLU A 69 9.65 3.45 19.35
C GLU A 69 9.70 2.44 18.19
N GLU A 70 9.22 1.21 18.41
CA GLU A 70 9.16 0.16 17.38
C GLU A 70 7.70 -0.12 16.98
N PRO A 71 7.44 -0.46 15.69
CA PRO A 71 6.13 -0.94 15.24
C PRO A 71 5.75 -2.21 15.99
N TYR A 72 4.61 -2.15 16.68
CA TYR A 72 4.14 -3.25 17.53
C TYR A 72 2.94 -3.98 16.94
N LYS A 73 1.99 -3.23 16.39
CA LYS A 73 0.74 -3.75 15.86
C LYS A 73 0.16 -2.79 14.84
N ILE A 74 -0.65 -3.30 13.92
CA ILE A 74 -1.47 -2.50 13.03
C ILE A 74 -2.93 -2.69 13.41
N ILE A 75 -3.67 -1.60 13.57
CA ILE A 75 -5.09 -1.60 13.93
C ILE A 75 -5.87 -1.05 12.76
N GLU A 76 -6.76 -1.87 12.19
CA GLU A 76 -7.60 -1.48 11.08
C GLU A 76 -8.70 -0.53 11.55
N LYS A 77 -8.77 0.65 10.93
CA LYS A 77 -9.80 1.68 11.17
C LYS A 77 -10.13 1.85 12.66
N PRO A 78 -9.15 2.26 13.48
CA PRO A 78 -9.32 2.35 14.91
C PRO A 78 -10.38 3.38 15.30
N THR A 79 -11.22 3.05 16.29
CA THR A 79 -12.22 3.98 16.83
C THR A 79 -11.65 5.00 17.82
N ASN A 80 -10.48 4.69 18.38
CA ASN A 80 -9.75 5.59 19.26
C ASN A 80 -8.41 5.95 18.60
N TYR A 81 -7.89 7.13 18.92
CA TYR A 81 -6.59 7.55 18.43
C TYR A 81 -5.48 6.55 18.84
N VAL A 82 -4.65 6.18 17.88
CA VAL A 82 -3.52 5.28 18.04
C VAL A 82 -2.21 6.01 17.73
N SER A 83 -2.09 6.49 16.50
CA SER A 83 -0.98 7.33 16.03
C SER A 83 -1.39 7.99 14.72
N ASP A 84 -0.55 8.89 14.20
CA ASP A 84 -0.78 9.55 12.89
C ASP A 84 -0.24 8.71 11.71
N TRP A 85 0.36 7.55 11.98
CA TRP A 85 1.00 6.72 10.96
C TRP A 85 0.01 5.75 10.32
N ALA A 86 -0.53 6.13 9.17
CA ALA A 86 -1.39 5.28 8.34
C ALA A 86 -0.55 4.38 7.42
N VAL A 87 -0.97 3.14 7.29
CA VAL A 87 -0.43 2.22 6.27
C VAL A 87 -1.00 2.60 4.92
N THR A 88 -0.14 2.83 3.95
CA THR A 88 -0.52 3.18 2.58
C THR A 88 -0.92 1.95 1.77
N GLY A 89 -1.47 2.15 0.57
CA GLY A 89 -1.83 1.07 -0.34
C GLY A 89 -0.65 0.52 -1.16
N LEU A 90 0.53 0.39 -0.56
CA LEU A 90 1.72 -0.20 -1.20
C LEU A 90 2.34 -1.25 -0.28
N TYR A 91 2.36 -2.48 -0.76
CA TYR A 91 2.78 -3.67 -0.01
C TYR A 91 3.69 -4.54 -0.86
N SER A 92 4.74 -5.09 -0.26
CA SER A 92 5.61 -6.07 -0.93
C SER A 92 5.78 -7.29 -0.04
N TYR A 93 5.60 -8.48 -0.60
CA TYR A 93 5.65 -9.75 0.15
C TYR A 93 6.38 -10.83 -0.65
N GLY A 94 6.87 -11.84 0.04
CA GLY A 94 7.30 -13.09 -0.58
C GLY A 94 6.09 -13.96 -1.01
N PRO A 95 6.34 -15.04 -1.76
CA PRO A 95 5.28 -15.92 -2.26
C PRO A 95 4.47 -16.59 -1.15
N GLU A 96 5.00 -16.69 0.07
CA GLU A 96 4.32 -17.23 1.25
C GLU A 96 3.09 -16.42 1.66
N VAL A 97 2.92 -15.21 1.16
CA VAL A 97 1.73 -14.38 1.40
C VAL A 97 0.44 -15.07 0.96
N VAL A 98 0.50 -15.91 -0.06
CA VAL A 98 -0.67 -16.68 -0.55
C VAL A 98 -1.19 -17.61 0.54
N GLU A 99 -0.29 -18.40 1.15
CA GLU A 99 -0.67 -19.32 2.23
C GLU A 99 -1.10 -18.58 3.50
N ILE A 100 -0.48 -17.45 3.79
CA ILE A 100 -0.92 -16.57 4.88
C ILE A 100 -2.35 -16.08 4.60
N ALA A 101 -2.63 -15.57 3.40
CA ALA A 101 -3.95 -15.09 3.02
C ALA A 101 -5.03 -16.18 3.11
N LYS A 102 -4.73 -17.41 2.66
CA LYS A 102 -5.62 -18.58 2.78
C LYS A 102 -5.91 -18.96 4.23
N SER A 103 -5.00 -18.69 5.15
CA SER A 103 -5.15 -19.00 6.57
C SER A 103 -6.00 -17.99 7.35
N LEU A 104 -6.31 -16.83 6.76
CA LEU A 104 -7.09 -15.80 7.42
C LEU A 104 -8.55 -16.20 7.60
N SER A 105 -9.17 -15.66 8.64
CA SER A 105 -10.62 -15.68 8.82
C SER A 105 -11.18 -14.28 8.55
N PRO A 106 -12.39 -14.18 7.98
CA PRO A 106 -13.02 -12.88 7.76
C PRO A 106 -13.15 -12.08 9.08
N SER A 107 -12.90 -10.79 8.99
CA SER A 107 -13.07 -9.86 10.10
C SER A 107 -14.56 -9.67 10.45
N LYS A 108 -14.86 -8.85 11.47
CA LYS A 108 -16.24 -8.44 11.79
C LYS A 108 -16.94 -7.73 10.61
N ARG A 109 -16.19 -7.21 9.65
CA ARG A 109 -16.69 -6.59 8.42
C ARG A 109 -16.98 -7.61 7.31
N GLY A 110 -16.64 -8.89 7.52
CA GLY A 110 -16.75 -9.96 6.52
C GLY A 110 -15.60 -9.96 5.52
N GLU A 111 -14.51 -9.23 5.77
CA GLU A 111 -13.38 -9.07 4.86
C GLU A 111 -12.14 -9.81 5.35
N LEU A 112 -11.35 -10.34 4.41
CA LEU A 112 -9.98 -10.81 4.66
C LEU A 112 -9.07 -9.59 4.67
N GLU A 113 -8.67 -9.16 5.86
CA GLU A 113 -7.95 -7.90 6.05
C GLU A 113 -6.46 -8.05 5.71
N ILE A 114 -5.93 -7.15 4.90
CA ILE A 114 -4.49 -7.08 4.66
C ILE A 114 -3.72 -6.71 5.93
N THR A 115 -4.38 -6.01 6.84
CA THR A 115 -3.87 -5.69 8.17
C THR A 115 -3.54 -6.93 8.98
N ASP A 116 -4.30 -8.03 8.81
CA ASP A 116 -4.01 -9.29 9.50
C ASP A 116 -2.76 -9.98 8.93
N ILE A 117 -2.56 -9.93 7.61
CA ILE A 117 -1.30 -10.38 6.97
C ILE A 117 -0.12 -9.62 7.58
N ASN A 118 -0.20 -8.30 7.62
CA ASN A 118 0.87 -7.46 8.18
C ASN A 118 1.15 -7.76 9.65
N ASN A 119 0.10 -7.99 10.44
CA ASN A 119 0.25 -8.35 11.85
C ASN A 119 0.91 -9.73 12.06
N ILE A 120 0.66 -10.69 11.15
CA ILE A 120 1.36 -11.99 11.17
C ILE A 120 2.86 -11.77 10.93
N TYR A 121 3.24 -10.99 9.93
CA TYR A 121 4.63 -10.65 9.66
C TYR A 121 5.28 -9.86 10.81
N LEU A 122 4.59 -8.87 11.39
CA LEU A 122 5.08 -8.12 12.57
C LEU A 122 5.34 -9.03 13.76
N LYS A 123 4.40 -9.92 14.08
CA LYS A 123 4.54 -10.89 15.19
C LYS A 123 5.75 -11.79 14.99
N ASN A 124 6.05 -12.16 13.76
CA ASN A 124 7.18 -13.00 13.40
C ASN A 124 8.49 -12.19 13.25
N LYS A 125 8.45 -10.87 13.52
CA LYS A 125 9.59 -9.95 13.35
C LYS A 125 10.17 -9.98 11.93
N ASN A 126 9.32 -10.17 10.94
CA ASN A 126 9.66 -10.29 9.52
C ASN A 126 8.85 -9.31 8.67
N LEU A 127 8.61 -8.09 9.16
CA LEU A 127 7.99 -7.01 8.41
C LEU A 127 8.86 -5.76 8.52
N LYS A 128 9.26 -5.23 7.38
CA LYS A 128 9.90 -3.92 7.29
C LYS A 128 8.81 -2.85 7.18
N VAL A 129 8.77 -1.93 8.13
CA VAL A 129 7.89 -0.77 8.10
C VAL A 129 8.69 0.44 7.64
N ASN A 130 8.35 0.98 6.47
CA ASN A 130 9.01 2.13 5.87
C ASN A 130 8.20 3.39 6.14
N PHE A 131 8.71 4.29 6.94
CA PHE A 131 8.10 5.59 7.22
C PHE A 131 8.48 6.59 6.12
N LEU A 132 7.51 7.00 5.31
CA LEU A 132 7.73 7.95 4.23
C LEU A 132 7.96 9.35 4.80
N PRO A 133 9.03 10.05 4.37
CA PRO A 133 9.31 11.39 4.84
C PRO A 133 8.30 12.40 4.28
N LYS A 134 8.13 13.54 4.96
CA LYS A 134 7.20 14.63 4.59
C LYS A 134 7.42 15.23 3.19
N ARG A 135 8.57 14.98 2.56
CA ARG A 135 8.83 15.36 1.16
C ARG A 135 8.11 14.46 0.13
N ASN A 136 7.62 13.30 0.56
CA ASN A 136 6.73 12.48 -0.24
C ASN A 136 5.30 12.96 -0.06
N VAL A 137 4.46 12.68 -1.04
CA VAL A 137 3.01 12.87 -0.95
C VAL A 137 2.36 11.52 -1.24
N TRP A 138 1.43 11.15 -0.40
CA TRP A 138 0.53 10.04 -0.59
C TRP A 138 -0.89 10.55 -0.56
N LEU A 139 -1.66 10.20 -1.57
CA LEU A 139 -3.06 10.57 -1.71
C LEU A 139 -3.87 9.29 -1.90
N ASP A 140 -4.87 9.13 -1.08
CA ASP A 140 -5.94 8.16 -1.21
C ASP A 140 -7.11 8.84 -1.93
N THR A 141 -7.65 8.23 -2.98
CA THR A 141 -8.76 8.81 -3.76
C THR A 141 -10.09 8.10 -3.51
N GLY A 142 -10.24 7.48 -2.35
CA GLY A 142 -11.40 6.67 -1.97
C GLY A 142 -12.69 7.46 -1.67
N THR A 143 -12.63 8.80 -1.58
CA THR A 143 -13.81 9.67 -1.43
C THR A 143 -13.86 10.75 -2.50
N PHE A 144 -15.04 11.35 -2.72
CA PHE A 144 -15.16 12.46 -3.68
C PHE A 144 -14.26 13.65 -3.34
N GLU A 145 -14.11 13.95 -2.06
CA GLU A 145 -13.28 15.05 -1.56
C GLU A 145 -11.80 14.75 -1.80
N SER A 146 -11.33 13.58 -1.37
CA SER A 146 -9.92 13.17 -1.57
C SER A 146 -9.56 13.02 -3.06
N LEU A 147 -10.51 12.59 -3.91
CA LEU A 147 -10.31 12.55 -5.37
C LEU A 147 -10.16 13.97 -5.94
N LEU A 148 -10.97 14.94 -5.48
CA LEU A 148 -10.85 16.33 -5.92
C LEU A 148 -9.50 16.93 -5.51
N ASP A 149 -9.06 16.68 -4.28
CA ASP A 149 -7.76 17.14 -3.79
C ASP A 149 -6.61 16.53 -4.58
N ALA A 150 -6.68 15.24 -4.88
CA ALA A 150 -5.70 14.55 -5.72
C ALA A 150 -5.64 15.15 -7.13
N ASN A 151 -6.79 15.41 -7.76
CA ASN A 151 -6.85 16.05 -9.07
C ASN A 151 -6.21 17.46 -9.06
N ASN A 152 -6.51 18.27 -8.06
CA ASN A 152 -5.94 19.62 -7.91
C ASN A 152 -4.43 19.56 -7.71
N PHE A 153 -3.95 18.63 -6.87
CA PHE A 153 -2.53 18.39 -6.64
C PHE A 153 -1.81 18.01 -7.93
N VAL A 154 -2.29 16.97 -8.62
CA VAL A 154 -1.70 16.46 -9.87
C VAL A 154 -1.66 17.59 -10.93
N ALA A 155 -2.78 18.28 -11.15
CA ALA A 155 -2.86 19.38 -12.11
C ALA A 155 -1.89 20.52 -11.78
N SER A 156 -1.72 20.84 -10.49
CA SER A 156 -0.80 21.89 -10.05
C SER A 156 0.66 21.49 -10.29
N ILE A 157 1.04 20.28 -9.94
CA ILE A 157 2.41 19.78 -10.11
C ILE A 157 2.75 19.68 -11.61
N GLN A 158 1.88 19.08 -12.42
CA GLN A 158 2.12 18.93 -13.86
C GLN A 158 2.34 20.28 -14.54
N ARG A 159 1.51 21.28 -14.22
CA ARG A 159 1.66 22.64 -14.79
C ARG A 159 2.93 23.35 -14.34
N ARG A 160 3.34 23.19 -13.06
CA ARG A 160 4.49 23.90 -12.51
C ARG A 160 5.82 23.28 -12.90
N LEU A 161 5.88 21.96 -12.95
CA LEU A 161 7.10 21.21 -13.24
C LEU A 161 7.21 20.80 -14.72
N ASN A 162 6.19 21.07 -15.53
CA ASN A 162 6.11 20.64 -16.93
C ASN A 162 6.41 19.14 -17.08
N THR A 163 5.82 18.33 -16.21
CA THR A 163 5.99 16.88 -16.18
C THR A 163 4.64 16.18 -16.11
N LEU A 164 4.58 14.92 -16.49
CA LEU A 164 3.40 14.08 -16.33
C LEU A 164 3.58 13.17 -15.11
N ILE A 165 2.57 13.14 -14.25
CA ILE A 165 2.54 12.21 -13.10
C ILE A 165 1.87 10.92 -13.54
N GLY A 166 2.51 9.78 -13.22
CA GLY A 166 1.96 8.46 -13.49
C GLY A 166 1.83 8.11 -14.97
N SER A 167 2.58 8.78 -15.88
CA SER A 167 2.62 8.43 -17.31
C SER A 167 3.51 7.21 -17.53
N PRO A 168 2.95 6.05 -17.94
CA PRO A 168 3.73 4.87 -18.26
C PRO A 168 4.77 5.10 -19.34
N GLU A 169 4.42 5.94 -20.35
CA GLU A 169 5.30 6.27 -21.48
C GLU A 169 6.52 7.07 -21.02
N MET A 170 6.33 8.06 -20.16
CA MET A 170 7.44 8.84 -19.61
C MET A 170 8.34 7.99 -18.73
N ILE A 171 7.75 7.14 -17.90
CA ILE A 171 8.51 6.20 -17.05
C ILE A 171 9.30 5.22 -17.91
N ALA A 172 8.70 4.65 -18.95
CA ALA A 172 9.36 3.74 -19.87
C ALA A 172 10.53 4.42 -20.61
N LEU A 173 10.36 5.69 -21.00
CA LEU A 173 11.43 6.48 -21.62
C LEU A 173 12.58 6.75 -20.65
N GLU A 174 12.27 7.22 -19.43
CA GLU A 174 13.27 7.46 -18.37
C GLU A 174 14.06 6.19 -17.99
N LYS A 175 13.40 5.03 -18.06
CA LYS A 175 14.03 3.73 -17.82
C LYS A 175 14.78 3.18 -19.03
N GLY A 176 14.70 3.83 -20.18
CA GLY A 176 15.31 3.37 -21.44
C GLY A 176 14.64 2.12 -22.01
N TRP A 177 13.40 1.84 -21.66
CA TRP A 177 12.63 0.71 -22.21
C TRP A 177 12.04 1.03 -23.59
N ILE A 178 11.84 2.30 -23.90
CA ILE A 178 11.45 2.81 -25.21
C ILE A 178 12.35 3.99 -25.58
N ASN A 179 12.45 4.27 -26.89
CA ASN A 179 13.13 5.42 -27.44
C ASN A 179 12.11 6.36 -28.10
N PHE A 180 12.48 7.63 -28.28
CA PHE A 180 11.72 8.56 -29.13
C PHE A 180 11.75 8.14 -30.58
#